data_feaafe005c925611b97af28c9c498db8
#
_entry.id   feaafe005c925611b97af28c9c498db8
#
_cell.length_a   1.000
_cell.length_b   1.000
_cell.length_c   1.000
_cell.angle_alpha   90.00
_cell.angle_beta   90.00
_cell.angle_gamma   90.00
#
_symmetry.space_group_name_H-M   'P 1'
#
loop_
_entity.id
_entity.type
_entity.pdbx_description
1 polymer ?
#
loop_
_entity_poly.entity_id
_entity_poly.type
_entity_poly.pdbx_seq_one_letter_code
_entity_poly.pdbx_strand_id
1 'polypeptide(L)'
;YRFAKIDKKKFGEIKDVTDKGYYTNSYHVDVREKIDAVSKLAFESQFQKISSGGCISYVEVPNMQKNLPALETLVRFIYDNIMYAEFNTKSDYCHECGFEGEIVVNADMERECPQCHNKDQRKMNVTRRTCGYLGENFWNLGKTKEISKRVLHVS
;
A
#
# COMPACT_ATOMS: atom_id res chain seq x y z
N TYR A 1 9.60 10.44 -4.29
CA TYR A 1 9.87 10.53 -5.72
C TYR A 1 10.99 11.52 -6.05
N ARG A 2 10.92 12.79 -5.57
CA ARG A 2 11.93 13.81 -5.85
C ARG A 2 13.32 13.38 -5.36
N PHE A 3 13.44 12.98 -4.11
CA PHE A 3 14.70 12.53 -3.51
C PHE A 3 15.25 11.29 -4.21
N ALA A 4 14.44 10.27 -4.43
CA ALA A 4 14.86 9.07 -5.15
C ALA A 4 15.41 9.37 -6.54
N LYS A 5 14.83 10.35 -7.25
CA LYS A 5 15.32 10.80 -8.57
C LYS A 5 16.66 11.54 -8.47
N ILE A 6 16.81 12.40 -7.45
CA ILE A 6 18.06 13.15 -7.20
C ILE A 6 19.18 12.18 -6.82
N ASP A 7 18.91 11.27 -5.92
CA ASP A 7 19.89 10.30 -5.43
C ASP A 7 20.33 9.33 -6.53
N LYS A 8 19.39 8.86 -7.36
CA LYS A 8 19.74 8.06 -8.55
C LYS A 8 20.64 8.83 -9.52
N LYS A 9 20.40 10.13 -9.72
CA LYS A 9 21.25 10.97 -10.54
C LYS A 9 22.65 11.18 -9.94
N LYS A 10 22.74 11.31 -8.62
CA LYS A 10 23.97 11.62 -7.89
C LYS A 10 24.84 10.39 -7.63
N PHE A 11 24.22 9.26 -7.30
CA PHE A 11 24.91 8.04 -6.83
C PHE A 11 24.76 6.84 -7.79
N GLY A 12 24.01 7.01 -8.89
CA GLY A 12 23.71 5.93 -9.81
C GLY A 12 22.57 5.02 -9.32
N GLU A 13 22.41 3.91 -10.01
CA GLU A 13 21.43 2.89 -9.66
C GLU A 13 22.01 1.93 -8.64
N ILE A 14 21.49 1.94 -7.43
CA ILE A 14 21.85 1.05 -6.33
C ILE A 14 20.65 0.15 -6.07
N LYS A 15 20.87 -1.17 -6.18
CA LYS A 15 19.83 -2.20 -5.98
C LYS A 15 19.15 -2.00 -4.63
N ASP A 16 17.83 -2.08 -4.62
CA ASP A 16 16.93 -1.93 -3.46
C ASP A 16 16.98 -0.57 -2.75
N VAL A 17 17.76 0.37 -3.26
CA VAL A 17 17.87 1.74 -2.75
C VAL A 17 17.34 2.76 -3.73
N THR A 18 18.03 2.98 -4.87
CA THR A 18 17.67 4.02 -5.84
C THR A 18 17.03 3.49 -7.12
N ASP A 19 16.90 2.18 -7.27
CA ASP A 19 16.41 1.50 -8.46
C ASP A 19 14.89 1.63 -8.68
N LYS A 20 14.13 1.77 -7.59
CA LYS A 20 12.66 1.72 -7.64
C LYS A 20 11.97 3.07 -7.89
N GLY A 21 12.69 4.19 -7.83
CA GLY A 21 12.17 5.54 -8.09
C GLY A 21 11.26 6.10 -7.00
N TYR A 22 11.20 5.45 -5.84
CA TYR A 22 10.57 5.89 -4.59
C TYR A 22 11.34 5.29 -3.41
N TYR A 23 11.13 5.82 -2.22
CA TYR A 23 11.62 5.24 -0.97
C TYR A 23 10.49 4.62 -0.18
N THR A 24 10.79 3.53 0.52
CA THR A 24 9.92 2.99 1.56
C THR A 24 9.81 4.01 2.69
N ASN A 25 8.63 4.17 3.24
CA ASN A 25 8.43 5.11 4.33
C ASN A 25 9.08 4.60 5.61
N SER A 26 9.85 5.47 6.28
CA SER A 26 10.35 5.23 7.63
C SER A 26 10.86 3.79 7.82
N TYR A 27 10.37 3.10 8.84
CA TYR A 27 10.76 1.74 9.22
C TYR A 27 9.91 0.64 8.55
N HIS A 28 9.00 0.98 7.64
CA HIS A 28 8.12 -0.01 7.04
C HIS A 28 8.89 -1.02 6.18
N VAL A 29 8.40 -2.25 6.17
CA VAL A 29 8.87 -3.27 5.23
C VAL A 29 8.62 -2.80 3.79
N ASP A 30 9.54 -3.11 2.87
CA ASP A 30 9.36 -2.76 1.45
C ASP A 30 8.05 -3.37 0.91
N VAL A 31 7.27 -2.55 0.23
CA VAL A 31 5.94 -2.93 -0.28
C VAL A 31 5.96 -4.10 -1.27
N ARG A 32 7.12 -4.45 -1.82
CA ARG A 32 7.34 -5.58 -2.72
C ARG A 32 7.68 -6.87 -1.99
N GLU A 33 8.00 -6.78 -0.70
CA GLU A 33 8.41 -7.93 0.08
C GLU A 33 7.23 -8.87 0.33
N LYS A 34 7.40 -10.13 -0.04
CA LYS A 34 6.42 -11.18 0.22
C LYS A 34 6.56 -11.65 1.68
N ILE A 35 5.92 -10.96 2.56
CA ILE A 35 5.91 -11.23 4.00
C ILE A 35 4.46 -11.35 4.46
N ASP A 36 4.18 -12.27 5.38
CA ASP A 36 2.86 -12.37 6.00
C ASP A 36 2.61 -11.21 6.98
N ALA A 37 1.32 -10.93 7.24
CA ALA A 37 0.91 -9.79 8.05
C ALA A 37 1.48 -9.82 9.48
N VAL A 38 1.54 -10.99 10.10
CA VAL A 38 2.02 -11.13 11.49
C VAL A 38 3.53 -10.84 11.55
N SER A 39 4.31 -11.44 10.65
CA SER A 39 5.75 -11.22 10.57
C SER A 39 6.10 -9.77 10.27
N LYS A 40 5.36 -9.14 9.34
CA LYS A 40 5.50 -7.71 9.03
C LYS A 40 5.22 -6.84 10.25
N LEU A 41 4.10 -7.06 10.91
CA LEU A 41 3.70 -6.28 12.09
C LEU A 41 4.66 -6.51 13.26
N ALA A 42 5.14 -7.73 13.49
CA ALA A 42 6.14 -8.04 14.51
C ALA A 42 7.45 -7.28 14.28
N PHE A 43 7.89 -7.18 13.02
CA PHE A 43 9.06 -6.38 12.67
C PHE A 43 8.81 -4.88 12.94
N GLU A 44 7.71 -4.33 12.47
CA GLU A 44 7.42 -2.90 12.58
C GLU A 44 7.10 -2.46 14.02
N SER A 45 6.53 -3.33 14.84
CA SER A 45 6.20 -3.04 16.25
C SER A 45 7.39 -2.58 17.09
N GLN A 46 8.58 -3.06 16.76
CA GLN A 46 9.82 -2.71 17.46
C GLN A 46 10.14 -1.21 17.34
N PHE A 47 9.73 -0.59 16.24
CA PHE A 47 10.03 0.80 15.94
C PHE A 47 8.93 1.75 16.38
N GLN A 48 7.70 1.28 16.51
CA GLN A 48 6.57 2.13 16.89
C GLN A 48 6.76 2.79 18.25
N LYS A 49 7.26 2.03 19.23
CA LYS A 49 7.48 2.50 20.60
C LYS A 49 8.55 3.58 20.74
N ILE A 50 9.49 3.63 19.81
CA ILE A 50 10.60 4.60 19.80
C ILE A 50 10.34 5.74 18.80
N SER A 51 9.31 5.64 18.01
CA SER A 51 8.94 6.68 17.03
C SER A 51 8.25 7.83 17.74
N SER A 52 8.73 9.05 17.53
CA SER A 52 8.16 10.27 18.13
C SER A 52 6.85 10.70 17.48
N GLY A 53 6.40 10.04 16.44
CA GLY A 53 5.15 10.28 15.72
C GLY A 53 5.12 9.56 14.39
N GLY A 54 3.95 9.50 13.74
CA GLY A 54 3.80 8.89 12.42
C GLY A 54 4.03 7.38 12.39
N CYS A 55 3.59 6.66 13.41
CA CYS A 55 3.88 5.24 13.60
C CYS A 55 2.77 4.31 13.08
N ILE A 56 2.10 4.63 11.99
CA ILE A 56 1.03 3.80 11.43
C ILE A 56 1.65 2.64 10.64
N SER A 57 1.30 1.42 10.99
CA SER A 57 1.60 0.23 10.17
C SER A 57 0.44 -0.08 9.23
N TYR A 58 0.73 -0.41 7.98
CA TYR A 58 -0.28 -0.74 6.97
C TYR A 58 -0.23 -2.22 6.62
N VAL A 59 -1.39 -2.85 6.59
CA VAL A 59 -1.54 -4.24 6.17
C VAL A 59 -2.42 -4.30 4.92
N GLU A 60 -1.85 -4.76 3.83
CA GLU A 60 -2.59 -4.98 2.59
C GLU A 60 -3.34 -6.31 2.71
N VAL A 61 -4.67 -6.28 2.70
CA VAL A 61 -5.52 -7.46 2.85
C VAL A 61 -6.50 -7.57 1.68
N PRO A 62 -6.87 -8.80 1.28
CA PRO A 62 -7.97 -9.02 0.36
C PRO A 62 -9.31 -8.68 1.02
N ASN A 63 -10.43 -8.90 0.33
CA ASN A 63 -11.73 -8.83 0.96
C ASN A 63 -11.86 -9.94 2.01
N MET A 64 -11.83 -9.56 3.29
CA MET A 64 -11.84 -10.48 4.44
C MET A 64 -13.24 -10.91 4.88
N GLN A 65 -14.32 -10.51 4.19
CA GLN A 65 -15.69 -10.88 4.57
C GLN A 65 -15.90 -12.41 4.64
N LYS A 66 -15.16 -13.17 3.83
CA LYS A 66 -15.22 -14.63 3.79
C LYS A 66 -14.22 -15.33 4.72
N ASN A 67 -13.37 -14.58 5.42
CA ASN A 67 -12.35 -15.12 6.32
C ASN A 67 -12.24 -14.29 7.60
N LEU A 68 -13.34 -14.17 8.31
CA LEU A 68 -13.42 -13.44 9.58
C LEU A 68 -12.50 -14.01 10.67
N PRO A 69 -12.27 -15.33 10.80
CA PRO A 69 -11.32 -15.85 11.78
C PRO A 69 -9.88 -15.35 11.57
N ALA A 70 -9.43 -15.25 10.32
CA ALA A 70 -8.10 -14.69 10.02
C ALA A 70 -8.05 -13.19 10.35
N LEU A 71 -9.11 -12.44 10.06
CA LEU A 71 -9.20 -11.04 10.44
C LEU A 71 -9.17 -10.87 11.96
N GLU A 72 -9.92 -11.67 12.71
CA GLU A 72 -9.92 -11.64 14.18
C GLU A 72 -8.52 -11.91 14.73
N THR A 73 -7.81 -12.91 14.19
CA THR A 73 -6.43 -13.23 14.60
C THR A 73 -5.50 -12.03 14.40
N LEU A 74 -5.60 -11.36 13.26
CA LEU A 74 -4.82 -10.16 13.00
C LEU A 74 -5.16 -9.00 13.94
N VAL A 75 -6.45 -8.76 14.18
CA VAL A 75 -6.90 -7.69 15.10
C VAL A 75 -6.40 -7.95 16.51
N ARG A 76 -6.44 -9.21 16.99
CA ARG A 76 -5.88 -9.58 18.30
C ARG A 76 -4.37 -9.35 18.35
N PHE A 77 -3.64 -9.78 17.33
CA PHE A 77 -2.20 -9.53 17.27
C PHE A 77 -1.87 -8.03 17.29
N ILE A 78 -2.63 -7.23 16.52
CA ILE A 78 -2.48 -5.77 16.50
C ILE A 78 -2.74 -5.18 17.88
N TYR A 79 -3.83 -5.58 18.52
CA TYR A 79 -4.20 -5.09 19.85
C TYR A 79 -3.08 -5.33 20.88
N ASP A 80 -2.44 -6.49 20.83
CA ASP A 80 -1.41 -6.86 21.81
C ASP A 80 -0.02 -6.24 21.51
N ASN A 81 0.28 -5.90 20.26
CA ASN A 81 1.66 -5.62 19.85
C ASN A 81 1.86 -4.27 19.12
N ILE A 82 0.80 -3.68 18.58
CA ILE A 82 0.87 -2.54 17.64
C ILE A 82 0.14 -1.34 18.22
N MET A 83 0.78 -0.19 18.23
CA MET A 83 0.16 1.04 18.75
C MET A 83 -0.85 1.64 17.76
N TYR A 84 -0.56 1.55 16.46
CA TYR A 84 -1.44 2.05 15.42
C TYR A 84 -1.25 1.27 14.13
N ALA A 85 -2.32 0.64 13.66
CA ALA A 85 -2.35 -0.08 12.39
C ALA A 85 -3.61 0.24 11.59
N GLU A 86 -3.52 0.08 10.29
CA GLU A 86 -4.64 0.20 9.37
C GLU A 86 -4.61 -0.90 8.32
N PHE A 87 -5.79 -1.38 7.94
CA PHE A 87 -5.96 -2.29 6.83
C PHE A 87 -6.21 -1.51 5.54
N ASN A 88 -5.44 -1.85 4.51
CA ASN A 88 -5.75 -1.47 3.14
C ASN A 88 -6.48 -2.62 2.46
N THR A 89 -7.67 -2.37 1.98
CA THR A 89 -8.42 -3.30 1.16
C THR A 89 -8.41 -2.83 -0.28
N LYS A 90 -8.31 -3.76 -1.21
CA LYS A 90 -8.42 -3.47 -2.65
C LYS A 90 -9.88 -3.60 -3.10
N SER A 91 -10.75 -2.82 -2.45
CA SER A 91 -12.20 -2.79 -2.68
C SER A 91 -12.56 -1.50 -3.41
N ASP A 92 -12.06 -1.36 -4.64
CA ASP A 92 -12.36 -0.23 -5.49
C ASP A 92 -13.68 -0.46 -6.23
N TYR A 93 -14.27 0.61 -6.75
CA TYR A 93 -15.51 0.56 -7.50
C TYR A 93 -15.41 1.35 -8.81
N CYS A 94 -15.91 0.76 -9.88
CA CYS A 94 -16.06 1.42 -11.17
C CYS A 94 -17.53 1.75 -11.42
N HIS A 95 -17.88 3.03 -11.47
CA HIS A 95 -19.25 3.49 -11.71
C HIS A 95 -19.73 3.27 -13.15
N GLU A 96 -18.82 3.00 -14.09
CA GLU A 96 -19.18 2.75 -15.49
C GLU A 96 -19.78 1.36 -15.71
N CYS A 97 -19.20 0.33 -15.07
CA CYS A 97 -19.60 -1.06 -15.28
C CYS A 97 -20.04 -1.80 -14.02
N GLY A 98 -20.00 -1.14 -12.85
CA GLY A 98 -20.32 -1.77 -11.56
C GLY A 98 -19.25 -2.74 -11.03
N PHE A 99 -18.03 -2.72 -11.60
CA PHE A 99 -16.95 -3.58 -11.11
C PHE A 99 -16.58 -3.24 -9.66
N GLU A 100 -16.52 -4.27 -8.83
CA GLU A 100 -16.01 -4.22 -7.46
C GLU A 100 -14.75 -5.08 -7.34
N GLY A 101 -13.64 -4.47 -6.98
CA GLY A 101 -12.35 -5.16 -6.89
C GLY A 101 -11.19 -4.20 -7.06
N GLU A 102 -10.01 -4.71 -7.38
CA GLU A 102 -8.84 -3.88 -7.57
C GLU A 102 -8.86 -3.17 -8.95
N ILE A 103 -8.91 -1.84 -8.94
CA ILE A 103 -8.62 -1.01 -10.10
C ILE A 103 -7.10 -1.01 -10.30
N VAL A 104 -6.65 -1.44 -11.45
CA VAL A 104 -5.21 -1.62 -11.74
C VAL A 104 -4.55 -0.33 -12.22
N VAL A 105 -3.23 -0.26 -12.09
CA VAL A 105 -2.40 0.79 -12.71
C VAL A 105 -1.78 0.19 -13.97
N ASN A 106 -2.07 0.75 -15.12
CA ASN A 106 -1.57 0.29 -16.41
C ASN A 106 -0.11 0.70 -16.67
N ALA A 107 0.43 0.34 -17.83
CA ALA A 107 1.80 0.65 -18.23
C ALA A 107 2.10 2.16 -18.32
N ASP A 108 1.08 2.96 -18.63
CA ASP A 108 1.18 4.42 -18.71
C ASP A 108 1.08 5.10 -17.34
N MET A 109 1.02 4.32 -16.26
CA MET A 109 0.84 4.78 -14.89
C MET A 109 -0.53 5.44 -14.64
N GLU A 110 -1.53 5.08 -15.42
CA GLU A 110 -2.92 5.49 -15.26
C GLU A 110 -3.73 4.36 -14.63
N ARG A 111 -4.80 4.73 -13.93
CA ARG A 111 -5.76 3.75 -13.42
C ARG A 111 -6.68 3.30 -14.51
N GLU A 112 -6.94 2.00 -14.52
CA GLU A 112 -7.78 1.35 -15.51
C GLU A 112 -8.64 0.28 -14.85
N CYS A 113 -9.93 0.30 -15.14
CA CYS A 113 -10.84 -0.75 -14.72
C CYS A 113 -10.50 -2.05 -15.45
N PRO A 114 -10.24 -3.17 -14.76
CA PRO A 114 -9.87 -4.41 -15.42
C PRO A 114 -11.02 -5.05 -16.21
N GLN A 115 -12.27 -4.62 -15.97
CA GLN A 115 -13.44 -5.17 -16.64
C GLN A 115 -13.85 -4.37 -17.90
N CYS A 116 -13.95 -3.05 -17.79
CA CYS A 116 -14.44 -2.22 -18.91
C CYS A 116 -13.39 -1.29 -19.52
N HIS A 117 -12.16 -1.35 -19.03
CA HIS A 117 -11.03 -0.51 -19.45
C HIS A 117 -11.27 1.00 -19.32
N ASN A 118 -12.27 1.41 -18.54
CA ASN A 118 -12.50 2.81 -18.24
C ASN A 118 -11.26 3.40 -17.54
N LYS A 119 -10.85 4.59 -17.99
CA LYS A 119 -9.70 5.36 -17.43
C LYS A 119 -10.14 6.69 -16.82
N ASP A 120 -11.43 7.04 -16.92
CA ASP A 120 -11.94 8.26 -16.30
C ASP A 120 -11.99 8.10 -14.78
N GLN A 121 -11.03 8.74 -14.11
CA GLN A 121 -10.89 8.65 -12.65
C GLN A 121 -12.09 9.22 -11.88
N ARG A 122 -12.91 10.09 -12.51
CA ARG A 122 -14.15 10.60 -11.88
C ARG A 122 -15.23 9.54 -11.79
N LYS A 123 -15.12 8.47 -12.60
CA LYS A 123 -16.02 7.32 -12.63
C LYS A 123 -15.45 6.11 -11.87
N MET A 124 -14.41 6.31 -11.09
CA MET A 124 -13.80 5.28 -10.28
C MET A 124 -13.67 5.77 -8.83
N ASN A 125 -13.95 4.90 -7.88
CA ASN A 125 -13.69 5.14 -6.47
C ASN A 125 -12.53 4.24 -6.05
N VAL A 126 -11.35 4.85 -5.87
CA VAL A 126 -10.13 4.16 -5.47
C VAL A 126 -9.54 4.89 -4.28
N THR A 127 -9.49 4.21 -3.15
CA THR A 127 -8.98 4.78 -1.91
C THR A 127 -7.83 3.94 -1.38
N ARG A 128 -6.73 4.58 -1.03
CA ARG A 128 -5.55 3.92 -0.46
C ARG A 128 -4.96 4.72 0.69
N ARG A 129 -4.55 4.02 1.70
CA ARG A 129 -3.77 4.61 2.78
C ARG A 129 -2.33 4.85 2.34
N THR A 130 -1.83 6.05 2.55
CA THR A 130 -0.46 6.41 2.19
C THR A 130 0.12 7.35 3.23
N CYS A 131 1.32 7.07 3.75
CA CYS A 131 2.10 8.01 4.57
C CYS A 131 1.31 8.77 5.66
N GLY A 132 0.36 8.13 6.32
CA GLY A 132 -0.40 8.77 7.39
C GLY A 132 -1.66 9.51 6.93
N TYR A 133 -2.02 9.49 5.66
CA TYR A 133 -3.30 10.03 5.16
C TYR A 133 -4.00 9.04 4.23
N LEU A 134 -5.31 9.16 4.16
CA LEU A 134 -6.13 8.43 3.22
C LEU A 134 -6.18 9.22 1.90
N GLY A 135 -5.67 8.64 0.83
CA GLY A 135 -5.68 9.26 -0.48
C GLY A 135 -6.80 8.70 -1.36
N GLU A 136 -7.45 9.56 -2.11
CA GLU A 136 -8.49 9.21 -3.06
C GLU A 136 -8.05 9.62 -4.47
N ASN A 137 -8.27 8.72 -5.41
CA ASN A 137 -8.13 8.88 -6.86
C ASN A 137 -6.81 9.47 -7.40
N PHE A 138 -6.19 10.45 -6.76
CA PHE A 138 -5.03 11.17 -7.30
C PHE A 138 -3.81 11.08 -6.38
N TRP A 139 -2.69 10.61 -6.93
CA TRP A 139 -1.38 10.59 -6.27
C TRP A 139 -0.28 11.05 -7.22
N ASN A 140 0.83 11.47 -6.65
CA ASN A 140 2.01 11.73 -7.46
C ASN A 140 2.59 10.42 -8.03
N LEU A 141 3.36 10.54 -9.12
CA LEU A 141 3.90 9.39 -9.84
C LEU A 141 4.68 8.40 -8.94
N GLY A 142 5.42 8.89 -7.95
CA GLY A 142 6.16 8.02 -7.03
C GLY A 142 5.24 7.21 -6.13
N LYS A 143 4.15 7.79 -5.65
CA LYS A 143 3.12 7.08 -4.87
C LYS A 143 2.34 6.10 -5.73
N THR A 144 1.99 6.47 -6.95
CA THR A 144 1.36 5.54 -7.88
C THR A 144 2.24 4.31 -8.14
N LYS A 145 3.55 4.50 -8.35
CA LYS A 145 4.52 3.41 -8.49
C LYS A 145 4.62 2.54 -7.24
N GLU A 146 4.65 3.14 -6.06
CA GLU A 146 4.71 2.42 -4.79
C GLU A 146 3.44 1.58 -4.60
N ILE A 147 2.26 2.17 -4.77
CA ILE A 147 0.97 1.52 -4.61
C ILE A 147 0.80 0.35 -5.59
N SER A 148 1.22 0.52 -6.86
CA SER A 148 1.12 -0.54 -7.89
C SER A 148 1.99 -1.77 -7.60
N LYS A 149 2.97 -1.64 -6.72
CA LYS A 149 3.89 -2.74 -6.34
C LYS A 149 3.56 -3.38 -5.00
N ARG A 150 2.53 -2.91 -4.31
CA ARG A 150 2.12 -3.48 -3.03
C ARG A 150 1.65 -4.91 -3.18
N VAL A 151 2.17 -5.78 -2.35
CA VAL A 151 1.75 -7.18 -2.26
C VAL A 151 0.76 -7.38 -1.11
N LEU A 152 -0.10 -8.38 -1.23
CA LEU A 152 -0.99 -8.80 -0.14
C LEU A 152 -0.19 -9.49 0.95
N HIS A 153 -0.57 -9.24 2.20
CA HIS A 153 0.05 -9.82 3.40
C HIS A 153 -0.80 -10.98 3.99
N VAL A 154 -1.99 -11.20 3.43
CA VAL A 154 -2.89 -12.32 3.76
C VAL A 154 -3.29 -12.98 2.46
N SER A 155 -3.11 -14.27 2.37
CA SER A 155 -3.50 -15.12 1.23
C SER A 155 -4.68 -16.02 1.58
#